data_f5d7349132b908e88c4a55e7561d60bc
#
_entry.id   f5d7349132b908e88c4a55e7561d60bc
#
_cell.length_a   1.000
_cell.length_b   1.000
_cell.length_c   1.000
_cell.angle_alpha   90.00
_cell.angle_beta   90.00
_cell.angle_gamma   90.00
#
_symmetry.space_group_name_H-M   'P 1'
#
loop_
_entity.id
_entity.type
_entity.pdbx_description
1 polymer ?
#
loop_
_entity_poly.entity_id
_entity_poly.type
_entity_poly.pdbx_seq_one_letter_code
_entity_poly.pdbx_strand_id
1 'polypeptide(L)'
;MKRYAQMKKIIEFFNSPKISRMGEYMLTGRYIMVLFALASVFVIFDISVAGVLTFACITGITLVLCEDLLAPFPPFLFLCLIGTKCYNSFSVFIQYKALGVVLIICVIMHFVLHWKKPVLKGFLTLPMIFVSAAVILGGVGFISKREYFSGASIFYILALGVGMLLLYTVFNTHINVHKDYSLMDKLSLIMVIIGCFGTFMVASYYLTHINEVIDTKTILYFQWRNNCSTFLMLSIPFAFYRGNKKSYSIMFGFLFYFAILLTGSRGGLVFGVIELMMCCILFFLYDRERRFAYIAILACICFALMIFSREFLSFFGYTFDRLMSAINGVLVGEQKEGR
;
A
#
# COMPACT_ATOMS: atom_id res chain seq x y z
N MET A 1 -18.45 -40.04 -12.17
CA MET A 1 -17.02 -40.45 -12.20
C MET A 1 -16.14 -39.62 -13.15
N LYS A 2 -16.44 -39.46 -14.45
CA LYS A 2 -15.58 -38.71 -15.41
C LYS A 2 -15.23 -37.27 -14.95
N ARG A 3 -16.19 -36.52 -14.44
CA ARG A 3 -15.95 -35.09 -13.94
C ARG A 3 -14.98 -35.04 -12.75
N TYR A 4 -15.09 -35.97 -11.81
CA TYR A 4 -14.20 -36.08 -10.66
C TYR A 4 -12.75 -36.40 -11.08
N ALA A 5 -12.57 -37.31 -12.02
CA ALA A 5 -11.28 -37.63 -12.56
C ALA A 5 -10.63 -36.48 -13.34
N GLN A 6 -11.44 -35.66 -14.06
CA GLN A 6 -10.94 -34.47 -14.73
C GLN A 6 -10.51 -33.40 -13.71
N MET A 7 -11.31 -33.15 -12.66
CA MET A 7 -10.98 -32.18 -11.61
C MET A 7 -9.71 -32.59 -10.86
N LYS A 8 -9.52 -33.89 -10.59
CA LYS A 8 -8.30 -34.39 -9.97
C LYS A 8 -7.05 -34.16 -10.85
N LYS A 9 -7.13 -34.37 -12.16
CA LYS A 9 -6.04 -34.08 -13.10
C LYS A 9 -5.70 -32.56 -13.16
N ILE A 10 -6.70 -31.71 -13.09
CA ILE A 10 -6.50 -30.26 -13.05
C ILE A 10 -5.76 -29.88 -11.76
N ILE A 11 -6.18 -30.37 -10.61
CA ILE A 11 -5.52 -30.09 -9.32
C ILE A 11 -4.07 -30.63 -9.32
N GLU A 12 -3.84 -31.83 -9.85
CA GLU A 12 -2.49 -32.41 -10.00
C GLU A 12 -1.60 -31.59 -10.93
N PHE A 13 -2.16 -31.02 -12.01
CA PHE A 13 -1.43 -30.11 -12.89
C PHE A 13 -0.97 -28.84 -12.15
N PHE A 14 -1.86 -28.19 -11.39
CA PHE A 14 -1.54 -26.97 -10.61
C PHE A 14 -0.56 -27.24 -9.47
N ASN A 15 -0.55 -28.47 -8.92
CA ASN A 15 0.41 -28.89 -7.90
C ASN A 15 1.70 -29.49 -8.50
N SER A 16 1.90 -29.35 -9.80
CA SER A 16 3.11 -29.87 -10.47
C SER A 16 4.38 -29.13 -10.03
N PRO A 17 5.55 -29.82 -9.99
CA PRO A 17 6.80 -29.18 -9.56
C PRO A 17 7.25 -28.01 -10.43
N LYS A 18 6.76 -27.91 -11.67
CA LYS A 18 7.02 -26.76 -12.54
C LYS A 18 6.29 -25.50 -12.06
N ILE A 19 5.01 -25.64 -11.67
CA ILE A 19 4.20 -24.52 -11.17
C ILE A 19 4.69 -24.10 -9.80
N SER A 20 5.06 -25.05 -8.93
CA SER A 20 5.67 -24.73 -7.62
C SER A 20 6.95 -23.89 -7.78
N ARG A 21 7.87 -24.28 -8.68
CA ARG A 21 9.09 -23.48 -8.96
C ARG A 21 8.77 -22.07 -9.50
N MET A 22 7.71 -21.95 -10.31
CA MET A 22 7.25 -20.64 -10.79
C MET A 22 6.73 -19.77 -9.64
N GLY A 23 5.99 -20.35 -8.69
CA GLY A 23 5.56 -19.69 -7.47
C GLY A 23 6.74 -19.22 -6.61
N GLU A 24 7.76 -20.06 -6.44
CA GLU A 24 9.00 -19.69 -5.74
C GLU A 24 9.74 -18.51 -6.43
N TYR A 25 9.82 -18.53 -7.76
CA TYR A 25 10.41 -17.43 -8.52
C TYR A 25 9.63 -16.11 -8.29
N MET A 26 8.29 -16.16 -8.23
CA MET A 26 7.44 -15.01 -7.99
C MET A 26 7.62 -14.39 -6.58
N LEU A 27 8.20 -15.14 -5.64
CA LEU A 27 8.58 -14.65 -4.31
C LEU A 27 9.98 -14.01 -4.26
N THR A 28 10.72 -14.04 -5.38
CA THR A 28 12.07 -13.44 -5.42
C THR A 28 12.05 -11.95 -5.59
N GLY A 29 13.06 -11.27 -5.03
CA GLY A 29 13.25 -9.83 -5.25
C GLY A 29 13.46 -9.48 -6.73
N ARG A 30 14.01 -10.39 -7.55
CA ARG A 30 14.18 -10.18 -8.99
C ARG A 30 12.84 -10.03 -9.71
N TYR A 31 11.88 -10.89 -9.40
CA TYR A 31 10.53 -10.78 -9.96
C TYR A 31 9.87 -9.46 -9.56
N ILE A 32 9.96 -9.07 -8.29
CA ILE A 32 9.36 -7.81 -7.82
C ILE A 32 10.01 -6.60 -8.50
N MET A 33 11.32 -6.64 -8.76
CA MET A 33 12.01 -5.58 -9.53
C MET A 33 11.57 -5.53 -11.00
N VAL A 34 11.27 -6.66 -11.62
CA VAL A 34 10.68 -6.70 -12.98
C VAL A 34 9.29 -6.04 -12.97
N LEU A 35 8.46 -6.35 -11.95
CA LEU A 35 7.17 -5.69 -11.80
C LEU A 35 7.32 -4.17 -11.59
N PHE A 36 8.31 -3.75 -10.78
CA PHE A 36 8.63 -2.33 -10.59
C PHE A 36 8.98 -1.65 -11.91
N ALA A 37 9.89 -2.24 -12.69
CA ALA A 37 10.27 -1.69 -13.98
C ALA A 37 9.09 -1.58 -14.94
N LEU A 38 8.26 -2.63 -15.01
CA LEU A 38 7.04 -2.64 -15.82
C LEU A 38 6.05 -1.55 -15.37
N ALA A 39 5.81 -1.41 -14.05
CA ALA A 39 4.94 -0.39 -13.48
C ALA A 39 5.46 1.03 -13.80
N SER A 40 6.79 1.22 -13.72
CA SER A 40 7.43 2.50 -14.03
C SER A 40 7.22 2.93 -15.49
N VAL A 41 7.23 1.98 -16.43
CA VAL A 41 6.90 2.26 -17.85
C VAL A 41 5.49 2.84 -17.96
N PHE A 42 4.48 2.25 -17.31
CA PHE A 42 3.12 2.75 -17.37
C PHE A 42 2.97 4.15 -16.74
N VAL A 43 3.76 4.45 -15.72
CA VAL A 43 3.76 5.78 -15.08
C VAL A 43 4.41 6.83 -15.99
N ILE A 44 5.58 6.52 -16.58
CA ILE A 44 6.34 7.44 -17.46
C ILE A 44 5.53 7.83 -18.70
N PHE A 45 4.87 6.85 -19.32
CA PHE A 45 4.08 7.09 -20.54
C PHE A 45 2.63 7.53 -20.25
N ASP A 46 2.25 7.69 -18.98
CA ASP A 46 0.89 8.05 -18.51
C ASP A 46 -0.23 7.16 -19.07
N ILE A 47 0.06 5.88 -19.27
CA ILE A 47 -0.90 4.87 -19.75
C ILE A 47 -1.45 4.03 -18.60
N SER A 48 -2.00 4.72 -17.60
CA SER A 48 -2.46 4.12 -16.33
C SER A 48 -3.51 3.02 -16.52
N VAL A 49 -4.41 3.15 -17.52
CA VAL A 49 -5.43 2.13 -17.82
C VAL A 49 -4.78 0.81 -18.25
N ALA A 50 -3.79 0.87 -19.16
CA ALA A 50 -3.06 -0.32 -19.59
C ALA A 50 -2.30 -0.95 -18.41
N GLY A 51 -1.74 -0.12 -17.51
CA GLY A 51 -1.10 -0.56 -16.29
C GLY A 51 -2.07 -1.33 -15.37
N VAL A 52 -3.25 -0.77 -15.11
CA VAL A 52 -4.30 -1.42 -14.30
C VAL A 52 -4.69 -2.76 -14.90
N LEU A 53 -4.97 -2.82 -16.20
CA LEU A 53 -5.33 -4.07 -16.89
C LEU A 53 -4.21 -5.11 -16.80
N THR A 54 -2.97 -4.71 -17.07
CA THR A 54 -1.81 -5.61 -17.04
C THR A 54 -1.58 -6.18 -15.65
N PHE A 55 -1.55 -5.33 -14.60
CA PHE A 55 -1.33 -5.78 -13.23
C PHE A 55 -2.50 -6.59 -12.68
N ALA A 56 -3.72 -6.33 -13.11
CA ALA A 56 -4.85 -7.17 -12.76
C ALA A 56 -4.76 -8.56 -13.41
N CYS A 57 -4.35 -8.65 -14.68
CA CYS A 57 -4.10 -9.93 -15.33
C CYS A 57 -2.98 -10.71 -14.62
N ILE A 58 -1.85 -10.05 -14.31
CA ILE A 58 -0.75 -10.68 -13.57
C ILE A 58 -1.23 -11.15 -12.20
N THR A 59 -1.97 -10.33 -11.45
CA THR A 59 -2.54 -10.69 -10.14
C THR A 59 -3.49 -11.88 -10.27
N GLY A 60 -4.40 -11.87 -11.24
CA GLY A 60 -5.32 -12.97 -11.48
C GLY A 60 -4.61 -14.29 -11.83
N ILE A 61 -3.62 -14.23 -12.72
CA ILE A 61 -2.82 -15.40 -13.11
C ILE A 61 -2.05 -15.94 -11.90
N THR A 62 -1.39 -15.08 -11.13
CA THR A 62 -0.63 -15.50 -9.94
C THR A 62 -1.52 -16.07 -8.84
N LEU A 63 -2.74 -15.52 -8.65
CA LEU A 63 -3.74 -16.08 -7.73
C LEU A 63 -4.14 -17.50 -8.12
N VAL A 64 -4.35 -17.77 -9.41
CA VAL A 64 -4.76 -19.10 -9.87
C VAL A 64 -3.61 -20.13 -9.82
N LEU A 65 -2.38 -19.69 -10.15
CA LEU A 65 -1.23 -20.57 -10.24
C LEU A 65 -0.55 -20.88 -8.92
N CYS A 66 -0.54 -19.92 -7.98
CA CYS A 66 0.24 -20.04 -6.76
C CYS A 66 -0.64 -20.34 -5.55
N GLU A 67 -0.22 -21.32 -4.75
CA GLU A 67 -0.86 -21.63 -3.48
C GLU A 67 -0.59 -20.55 -2.42
N ASP A 68 0.62 -19.98 -2.43
CA ASP A 68 1.05 -18.96 -1.46
C ASP A 68 0.60 -17.57 -1.90
N LEU A 69 -0.25 -16.93 -1.10
CA LEU A 69 -0.76 -15.57 -1.37
C LEU A 69 0.31 -14.46 -1.29
N LEU A 70 1.51 -14.77 -0.84
CA LEU A 70 2.62 -13.83 -0.96
C LEU A 70 3.03 -13.60 -2.43
N ALA A 71 2.78 -14.55 -3.32
CA ALA A 71 3.15 -14.41 -4.73
C ALA A 71 2.27 -13.40 -5.49
N PRO A 72 0.92 -13.41 -5.38
CA PRO A 72 0.06 -12.39 -5.98
C PRO A 72 0.08 -11.04 -5.24
N PHE A 73 0.64 -10.96 -4.04
CA PHE A 73 0.62 -9.74 -3.24
C PHE A 73 1.40 -8.57 -3.89
N PRO A 74 2.64 -8.72 -4.39
CA PRO A 74 3.33 -7.63 -5.09
C PRO A 74 2.57 -7.07 -6.29
N PRO A 75 2.14 -7.86 -7.30
CA PRO A 75 1.41 -7.30 -8.44
C PRO A 75 0.08 -6.67 -8.02
N PHE A 76 -0.58 -7.17 -6.98
CA PHE A 76 -1.78 -6.55 -6.41
C PHE A 76 -1.48 -5.16 -5.83
N LEU A 77 -0.37 -4.98 -5.10
CA LEU A 77 0.02 -3.67 -4.56
C LEU A 77 0.37 -2.67 -5.67
N PHE A 78 1.05 -3.11 -6.74
CA PHE A 78 1.28 -2.26 -7.92
C PHE A 78 -0.03 -1.88 -8.61
N LEU A 79 -0.98 -2.84 -8.74
CA LEU A 79 -2.32 -2.57 -9.24
C LEU A 79 -3.01 -1.47 -8.42
N CYS A 80 -2.99 -1.61 -7.09
CA CYS A 80 -3.58 -0.63 -6.18
C CYS A 80 -2.93 0.75 -6.36
N LEU A 81 -1.59 0.84 -6.39
CA LEU A 81 -0.89 2.11 -6.54
C LEU A 81 -1.18 2.79 -7.87
N ILE A 82 -1.14 2.08 -8.99
CA ILE A 82 -1.48 2.65 -10.30
C ILE A 82 -2.96 3.08 -10.32
N GLY A 83 -3.84 2.29 -9.70
CA GLY A 83 -5.26 2.59 -9.58
C GLY A 83 -5.57 3.81 -8.70
N THR A 84 -4.66 4.24 -7.82
CA THR A 84 -4.88 5.40 -6.94
C THR A 84 -4.95 6.74 -7.67
N LYS A 85 -4.59 6.80 -8.94
CA LYS A 85 -4.79 7.99 -9.79
C LYS A 85 -6.27 8.37 -9.98
N CYS A 86 -7.21 7.48 -9.64
CA CYS A 86 -8.63 7.75 -9.65
C CYS A 86 -9.08 8.51 -8.39
N TYR A 87 -10.18 9.27 -8.49
CA TYR A 87 -10.69 10.17 -7.44
C TYR A 87 -10.98 9.49 -6.10
N ASN A 88 -11.60 8.31 -6.16
CA ASN A 88 -11.95 7.53 -4.97
C ASN A 88 -12.12 6.04 -5.32
N SER A 89 -12.15 5.18 -4.30
CA SER A 89 -12.26 3.73 -4.46
C SER A 89 -13.55 3.31 -5.17
N PHE A 90 -14.65 4.05 -4.97
CA PHE A 90 -15.93 3.74 -5.62
C PHE A 90 -15.89 4.06 -7.11
N SER A 91 -15.31 5.18 -7.52
CA SER A 91 -15.15 5.50 -8.95
C SER A 91 -14.22 4.51 -9.65
N VAL A 92 -13.15 4.05 -8.98
CA VAL A 92 -12.29 2.97 -9.50
C VAL A 92 -13.11 1.68 -9.70
N PHE A 93 -13.92 1.31 -8.72
CA PHE A 93 -14.76 0.12 -8.82
C PHE A 93 -15.76 0.22 -10.00
N ILE A 94 -16.43 1.35 -10.16
CA ILE A 94 -17.39 1.55 -11.25
C ILE A 94 -16.67 1.54 -12.61
N GLN A 95 -15.53 2.20 -12.73
CA GLN A 95 -14.76 2.30 -13.98
C GLN A 95 -14.23 0.93 -14.41
N TYR A 96 -13.74 0.12 -13.45
CA TYR A 96 -13.11 -1.16 -13.72
C TYR A 96 -13.93 -2.36 -13.23
N LYS A 97 -15.27 -2.21 -13.11
CA LYS A 97 -16.17 -3.25 -12.57
C LYS A 97 -16.00 -4.63 -13.24
N ALA A 98 -15.83 -4.66 -14.56
CA ALA A 98 -15.63 -5.91 -15.29
C ALA A 98 -14.34 -6.62 -14.86
N LEU A 99 -13.26 -5.87 -14.63
CA LEU A 99 -12.00 -6.39 -14.13
C LEU A 99 -12.13 -6.90 -12.68
N GLY A 100 -12.89 -6.18 -11.85
CA GLY A 100 -13.22 -6.61 -10.50
C GLY A 100 -13.94 -7.97 -10.50
N VAL A 101 -14.89 -8.20 -11.41
CA VAL A 101 -15.57 -9.50 -11.57
C VAL A 101 -14.58 -10.60 -11.94
N VAL A 102 -13.66 -10.34 -12.90
CA VAL A 102 -12.62 -11.31 -13.29
C VAL A 102 -11.72 -11.66 -12.11
N LEU A 103 -11.27 -10.67 -11.33
CA LEU A 103 -10.45 -10.91 -10.15
C LEU A 103 -11.20 -11.70 -9.07
N ILE A 104 -12.49 -11.45 -8.86
CA ILE A 104 -13.32 -12.23 -7.94
C ILE A 104 -13.38 -13.70 -8.41
N ILE A 105 -13.55 -13.94 -9.71
CA ILE A 105 -13.53 -15.29 -10.28
C ILE A 105 -12.16 -15.95 -10.02
N CYS A 106 -11.05 -15.24 -10.21
CA CYS A 106 -9.71 -15.75 -9.92
C CYS A 106 -9.54 -16.10 -8.43
N VAL A 107 -10.08 -15.29 -7.51
CA VAL A 107 -10.08 -15.58 -6.08
C VAL A 107 -10.89 -16.85 -5.77
N ILE A 108 -12.09 -16.99 -6.35
CA ILE A 108 -12.90 -18.20 -6.20
C ILE A 108 -12.15 -19.42 -6.72
N MET A 109 -11.51 -19.31 -7.90
CA MET A 109 -10.70 -20.38 -8.47
C MET A 109 -9.52 -20.74 -7.58
N HIS A 110 -8.83 -19.75 -6.99
CA HIS A 110 -7.76 -19.99 -6.02
C HIS A 110 -8.25 -20.88 -4.87
N PHE A 111 -9.39 -20.56 -4.27
CA PHE A 111 -9.97 -21.35 -3.18
C PHE A 111 -10.40 -22.75 -3.60
N VAL A 112 -10.89 -22.93 -4.84
CA VAL A 112 -11.29 -24.25 -5.36
C VAL A 112 -10.06 -25.11 -5.63
N LEU A 113 -8.98 -24.54 -6.19
CA LEU A 113 -7.77 -25.27 -6.57
C LEU A 113 -6.85 -25.57 -5.37
N HIS A 114 -6.75 -24.62 -4.44
CA HIS A 114 -5.86 -24.65 -3.28
C HIS A 114 -6.63 -24.66 -1.97
N TRP A 115 -7.71 -25.47 -1.91
CA TRP A 115 -8.60 -25.48 -0.74
C TRP A 115 -7.87 -25.80 0.56
N LYS A 116 -8.00 -24.91 1.52
CA LYS A 116 -7.59 -25.08 2.91
C LYS A 116 -8.73 -24.69 3.84
N LYS A 117 -8.80 -25.33 5.00
CA LYS A 117 -9.79 -24.93 6.03
C LYS A 117 -9.51 -23.47 6.45
N PRO A 118 -10.51 -22.59 6.43
CA PRO A 118 -10.34 -21.21 6.86
C PRO A 118 -9.78 -21.14 8.29
N VAL A 119 -8.74 -20.32 8.47
CA VAL A 119 -8.08 -20.12 9.77
C VAL A 119 -8.33 -18.69 10.23
N LEU A 120 -9.08 -18.55 11.31
CA LEU A 120 -9.32 -17.28 11.97
C LEU A 120 -8.60 -17.30 13.35
N LYS A 121 -7.27 -17.20 13.34
CA LYS A 121 -6.41 -17.26 14.51
C LYS A 121 -5.37 -16.14 14.48
N GLY A 122 -4.90 -15.74 15.64
CA GLY A 122 -3.82 -14.76 15.81
C GLY A 122 -4.23 -13.59 16.69
N PHE A 123 -3.24 -12.82 17.10
CA PHE A 123 -3.42 -11.67 18.00
C PHE A 123 -4.39 -10.62 17.45
N LEU A 124 -4.40 -10.42 16.13
CA LEU A 124 -5.25 -9.43 15.48
C LEU A 124 -6.69 -9.94 15.18
N THR A 125 -7.01 -11.20 15.44
CA THR A 125 -8.34 -11.76 15.13
C THR A 125 -9.46 -10.97 15.81
N LEU A 126 -9.34 -10.74 17.09
CA LEU A 126 -10.36 -10.04 17.88
C LEU A 126 -10.47 -8.56 17.47
N PRO A 127 -9.37 -7.77 17.36
CA PRO A 127 -9.42 -6.44 16.80
C PRO A 127 -10.06 -6.36 15.42
N MET A 128 -9.75 -7.28 14.51
CA MET A 128 -10.31 -7.29 13.15
C MET A 128 -11.81 -7.57 13.14
N ILE A 129 -12.29 -8.45 14.02
CA ILE A 129 -13.74 -8.70 14.19
C ILE A 129 -14.44 -7.44 14.69
N PHE A 130 -13.86 -6.75 15.70
CA PHE A 130 -14.47 -5.53 16.24
C PHE A 130 -14.47 -4.39 15.23
N VAL A 131 -13.39 -4.18 14.49
CA VAL A 131 -13.34 -3.15 13.43
C VAL A 131 -14.38 -3.47 12.33
N SER A 132 -14.45 -4.73 11.89
CA SER A 132 -15.42 -5.18 10.89
C SER A 132 -16.86 -4.95 11.38
N ALA A 133 -17.16 -5.36 12.60
CA ALA A 133 -18.48 -5.15 13.21
C ALA A 133 -18.81 -3.66 13.35
N ALA A 134 -17.87 -2.82 13.80
CA ALA A 134 -18.07 -1.38 13.94
C ALA A 134 -18.37 -0.71 12.60
N VAL A 135 -17.66 -1.08 11.53
CA VAL A 135 -17.89 -0.56 10.18
C VAL A 135 -19.27 -0.98 9.65
N ILE A 136 -19.64 -2.25 9.86
CA ILE A 136 -20.96 -2.75 9.40
C ILE A 136 -22.08 -2.05 10.17
N LEU A 137 -21.99 -1.98 11.50
CA LEU A 137 -23.03 -1.35 12.34
C LEU A 137 -23.13 0.15 12.06
N GLY A 138 -21.99 0.85 11.92
CA GLY A 138 -21.96 2.26 11.53
C GLY A 138 -22.59 2.49 10.16
N GLY A 139 -22.30 1.61 9.20
CA GLY A 139 -22.89 1.66 7.87
C GLY A 139 -24.40 1.41 7.86
N VAL A 140 -24.87 0.44 8.66
CA VAL A 140 -26.31 0.17 8.82
C VAL A 140 -27.05 1.37 9.42
N GLY A 141 -26.40 2.14 10.29
CA GLY A 141 -26.96 3.37 10.86
C GLY A 141 -27.35 4.41 9.82
N PHE A 142 -26.68 4.46 8.66
CA PHE A 142 -27.06 5.37 7.56
C PHE A 142 -28.37 4.98 6.85
N ILE A 143 -28.85 3.73 6.99
CA ILE A 143 -30.12 3.29 6.39
C ILE A 143 -31.30 4.10 6.93
N SER A 144 -31.23 4.56 8.19
CA SER A 144 -32.26 5.38 8.81
C SER A 144 -32.32 6.82 8.26
N LYS A 145 -31.21 7.29 7.66
CA LYS A 145 -31.11 8.61 7.05
C LYS A 145 -30.83 8.49 5.55
N ARG A 146 -31.89 8.41 4.77
CA ARG A 146 -31.83 8.16 3.30
C ARG A 146 -30.95 9.15 2.54
N GLU A 147 -30.80 10.37 3.06
CA GLU A 147 -29.97 11.43 2.47
C GLU A 147 -28.48 11.03 2.33
N TYR A 148 -27.98 10.18 3.24
CA TYR A 148 -26.58 9.74 3.27
C TYR A 148 -26.36 8.33 2.71
N PHE A 149 -27.45 7.60 2.41
CA PHE A 149 -27.38 6.23 1.92
C PHE A 149 -27.24 6.20 0.40
N SER A 150 -26.09 5.78 -0.07
CA SER A 150 -25.75 5.71 -1.49
C SER A 150 -25.12 4.36 -1.85
N GLY A 151 -24.98 4.09 -3.15
CA GLY A 151 -24.22 2.93 -3.62
C GLY A 151 -22.77 2.90 -3.10
N ALA A 152 -22.15 4.07 -2.92
CA ALA A 152 -20.84 4.18 -2.31
C ALA A 152 -20.82 3.71 -0.85
N SER A 153 -21.88 4.01 -0.07
CA SER A 153 -21.98 3.56 1.33
C SER A 153 -22.02 2.03 1.41
N ILE A 154 -22.81 1.38 0.56
CA ILE A 154 -22.86 -0.10 0.47
C ILE A 154 -21.48 -0.66 0.11
N PHE A 155 -20.83 -0.06 -0.89
CA PHE A 155 -19.49 -0.48 -1.30
C PHE A 155 -18.49 -0.42 -0.14
N TYR A 156 -18.46 0.67 0.62
CA TYR A 156 -17.55 0.82 1.77
C TYR A 156 -17.88 -0.12 2.92
N ILE A 157 -19.15 -0.36 3.21
CA ILE A 157 -19.58 -1.36 4.22
C ILE A 157 -19.06 -2.76 3.85
N LEU A 158 -19.23 -3.15 2.59
CA LEU A 158 -18.78 -4.45 2.11
C LEU A 158 -17.25 -4.53 2.04
N ALA A 159 -16.59 -3.51 1.52
CA ALA A 159 -15.14 -3.52 1.34
C ALA A 159 -14.38 -3.44 2.68
N LEU A 160 -14.76 -2.51 3.56
CA LEU A 160 -14.05 -2.28 4.82
C LEU A 160 -14.61 -3.13 5.99
N GLY A 161 -15.88 -3.45 5.98
CA GLY A 161 -16.47 -4.34 6.98
C GLY A 161 -16.19 -5.80 6.66
N VAL A 162 -16.91 -6.36 5.71
CA VAL A 162 -16.81 -7.79 5.38
C VAL A 162 -15.50 -8.11 4.69
N GLY A 163 -15.06 -7.29 3.74
CA GLY A 163 -13.87 -7.53 2.92
C GLY A 163 -12.57 -7.58 3.70
N MET A 164 -12.39 -6.70 4.69
CA MET A 164 -11.18 -6.73 5.53
C MET A 164 -11.08 -8.01 6.37
N LEU A 165 -12.19 -8.47 6.94
CA LEU A 165 -12.23 -9.72 7.71
C LEU A 165 -11.98 -10.94 6.82
N LEU A 166 -12.55 -10.93 5.61
CA LEU A 166 -12.30 -11.97 4.60
C LEU A 166 -10.82 -11.98 4.19
N LEU A 167 -10.23 -10.83 3.87
CA LEU A 167 -8.81 -10.73 3.54
C LEU A 167 -7.91 -11.26 4.67
N TYR A 168 -8.19 -10.86 5.91
CA TYR A 168 -7.46 -11.36 7.06
C TYR A 168 -7.53 -12.89 7.17
N THR A 169 -8.71 -13.47 7.02
CA THR A 169 -8.93 -14.92 7.05
C THR A 169 -8.19 -15.62 5.90
N VAL A 170 -8.26 -15.04 4.70
CA VAL A 170 -7.59 -15.55 3.50
C VAL A 170 -6.08 -15.55 3.68
N PHE A 171 -5.51 -14.45 4.13
CA PHE A 171 -4.06 -14.37 4.38
C PHE A 171 -3.62 -15.38 5.46
N ASN A 172 -4.33 -15.48 6.58
CA ASN A 172 -4.01 -16.45 7.62
C ASN A 172 -4.09 -17.91 7.16
N THR A 173 -4.96 -18.19 6.17
CA THR A 173 -5.16 -19.55 5.67
C THR A 173 -4.14 -19.94 4.61
N HIS A 174 -3.76 -19.00 3.73
CA HIS A 174 -3.01 -19.29 2.51
C HIS A 174 -1.59 -18.73 2.47
N ILE A 175 -1.13 -18.03 3.50
CA ILE A 175 0.28 -17.68 3.60
C ILE A 175 1.06 -18.88 4.13
N ASN A 176 1.94 -19.41 3.29
CA ASN A 176 2.88 -20.44 3.70
C ASN A 176 4.20 -19.79 4.10
N VAL A 177 4.59 -19.97 5.36
CA VAL A 177 5.92 -19.57 5.82
C VAL A 177 6.85 -20.75 5.55
N HIS A 178 7.64 -20.66 4.51
CA HIS A 178 8.68 -21.66 4.26
C HIS A 178 9.73 -21.62 5.37
N LYS A 179 10.32 -22.78 5.70
CA LYS A 179 11.31 -22.90 6.79
C LYS A 179 12.56 -22.02 6.60
N ASP A 180 12.87 -21.66 5.36
CA ASP A 180 14.10 -20.98 4.98
C ASP A 180 14.04 -19.44 5.03
N TYR A 181 12.87 -18.85 5.25
CA TYR A 181 12.75 -17.40 5.41
C TYR A 181 11.60 -16.99 6.34
N SER A 182 11.76 -15.87 7.00
CA SER A 182 10.68 -15.30 7.78
C SER A 182 9.70 -14.54 6.89
N LEU A 183 8.40 -14.61 7.19
CA LEU A 183 7.36 -13.84 6.52
C LEU A 183 7.68 -12.34 6.50
N MET A 184 8.20 -11.80 7.62
CA MET A 184 8.55 -10.40 7.76
C MET A 184 9.69 -9.98 6.83
N ASP A 185 10.63 -10.87 6.52
CA ASP A 185 11.72 -10.57 5.58
C ASP A 185 11.19 -10.38 4.15
N LYS A 186 10.23 -11.20 3.75
CA LYS A 186 9.60 -11.10 2.43
C LYS A 186 8.69 -9.87 2.36
N LEU A 187 7.85 -9.68 3.37
CA LEU A 187 6.98 -8.50 3.43
C LEU A 187 7.80 -7.20 3.44
N SER A 188 8.88 -7.15 4.22
CA SER A 188 9.72 -5.95 4.25
C SER A 188 10.37 -5.66 2.90
N LEU A 189 10.80 -6.69 2.16
CA LEU A 189 11.31 -6.51 0.80
C LEU A 189 10.24 -5.96 -0.14
N ILE A 190 9.05 -6.57 -0.13
CA ILE A 190 7.91 -6.15 -0.95
C ILE A 190 7.56 -4.69 -0.63
N MET A 191 7.36 -4.38 0.64
CA MET A 191 6.91 -3.04 1.06
C MET A 191 7.94 -1.96 0.78
N VAL A 192 9.25 -2.24 0.94
CA VAL A 192 10.31 -1.29 0.57
C VAL A 192 10.30 -1.01 -0.93
N ILE A 193 10.14 -2.05 -1.78
CA ILE A 193 10.07 -1.84 -3.23
C ILE A 193 8.81 -1.07 -3.63
N ILE A 194 7.68 -1.35 -2.98
CA ILE A 194 6.41 -0.61 -3.19
C ILE A 194 6.56 0.85 -2.74
N GLY A 195 7.21 1.11 -1.59
CA GLY A 195 7.51 2.48 -1.15
C GLY A 195 8.43 3.23 -2.14
N CYS A 196 9.45 2.54 -2.69
CA CYS A 196 10.27 3.10 -3.76
C CYS A 196 9.44 3.43 -5.01
N PHE A 197 8.48 2.58 -5.37
CA PHE A 197 7.59 2.85 -6.50
C PHE A 197 6.66 4.04 -6.23
N GLY A 198 6.08 4.14 -5.03
CA GLY A 198 5.29 5.32 -4.63
C GLY A 198 6.11 6.60 -4.68
N THR A 199 7.36 6.57 -4.19
CA THR A 199 8.31 7.68 -4.29
C THR A 199 8.62 8.04 -5.74
N PHE A 200 8.85 7.04 -6.60
CA PHE A 200 9.05 7.24 -8.02
C PHE A 200 7.84 7.90 -8.70
N MET A 201 6.62 7.48 -8.36
CA MET A 201 5.39 8.10 -8.88
C MET A 201 5.30 9.58 -8.50
N VAL A 202 5.62 9.92 -7.24
CA VAL A 202 5.64 11.32 -6.77
C VAL A 202 6.71 12.11 -7.50
N ALA A 203 7.93 11.59 -7.58
CA ALA A 203 9.04 12.24 -8.26
C ALA A 203 8.74 12.45 -9.76
N SER A 204 8.21 11.43 -10.44
CA SER A 204 7.81 11.53 -11.85
C SER A 204 6.76 12.63 -12.07
N TYR A 205 5.78 12.73 -11.18
CA TYR A 205 4.77 13.78 -11.25
C TYR A 205 5.38 15.19 -11.15
N TYR A 206 6.29 15.41 -10.20
CA TYR A 206 6.97 16.69 -10.05
C TYR A 206 7.88 17.02 -11.22
N LEU A 207 8.60 16.04 -11.76
CA LEU A 207 9.47 16.24 -12.93
C LEU A 207 8.68 16.62 -14.18
N THR A 208 7.48 16.10 -14.35
CA THR A 208 6.61 16.46 -15.49
C THR A 208 5.95 17.84 -15.36
N HIS A 209 5.81 18.36 -14.11
CA HIS A 209 5.19 19.66 -13.80
C HIS A 209 6.16 20.67 -13.23
N ILE A 210 7.46 20.50 -13.49
CA ILE A 210 8.52 21.30 -12.83
C ILE A 210 8.39 22.80 -13.13
N ASN A 211 7.98 23.17 -14.33
CA ASN A 211 7.79 24.56 -14.71
C ASN A 211 6.69 25.24 -13.87
N GLU A 212 5.56 24.55 -13.69
CA GLU A 212 4.46 25.04 -12.84
C GLU A 212 4.89 25.22 -11.39
N VAL A 213 5.70 24.31 -10.87
CA VAL A 213 6.24 24.39 -9.49
C VAL A 213 7.17 25.59 -9.36
N ILE A 214 8.05 25.82 -10.34
CA ILE A 214 8.99 26.96 -10.34
C ILE A 214 8.23 28.28 -10.40
N ASP A 215 7.22 28.39 -11.29
CA ASP A 215 6.46 29.60 -11.52
C ASP A 215 5.55 29.96 -10.34
N THR A 216 4.84 28.96 -9.82
CA THR A 216 3.85 29.18 -8.75
C THR A 216 4.45 29.11 -7.35
N LYS A 217 5.65 28.54 -7.18
CA LYS A 217 6.30 28.24 -5.89
C LYS A 217 5.40 27.50 -4.91
N THR A 218 4.44 26.73 -5.42
CA THR A 218 3.48 25.96 -4.64
C THR A 218 3.66 24.48 -4.88
N ILE A 219 3.33 23.66 -3.87
CA ILE A 219 3.28 22.22 -4.03
C ILE A 219 2.09 21.88 -4.93
N LEU A 220 2.35 21.17 -6.02
CA LEU A 220 1.32 20.77 -6.95
C LEU A 220 0.33 19.81 -6.28
N TYR A 221 -0.94 20.04 -6.58
CA TYR A 221 -2.02 19.21 -6.12
C TYR A 221 -2.22 18.03 -7.08
N PHE A 222 -2.18 16.79 -6.57
CA PHE A 222 -2.65 15.63 -7.30
C PHE A 222 -3.71 14.85 -6.50
N GLN A 223 -4.68 14.33 -7.24
CA GLN A 223 -5.93 13.80 -6.67
C GLN A 223 -5.72 12.56 -5.80
N TRP A 224 -4.73 11.75 -6.12
CA TRP A 224 -4.40 10.50 -5.44
C TRP A 224 -3.42 10.66 -4.26
N ARG A 225 -3.14 11.89 -3.83
CA ARG A 225 -2.17 12.23 -2.77
C ARG A 225 -2.35 11.45 -1.47
N ASN A 226 -3.61 11.35 -0.97
CA ASN A 226 -3.87 10.68 0.31
C ASN A 226 -3.63 9.17 0.20
N ASN A 227 -4.03 8.56 -0.91
CA ASN A 227 -3.82 7.14 -1.13
C ASN A 227 -2.33 6.82 -1.27
N CYS A 228 -1.59 7.61 -2.05
CA CYS A 228 -0.15 7.46 -2.21
C CYS A 228 0.59 7.64 -0.88
N SER A 229 0.24 8.69 -0.10
CA SER A 229 0.86 8.91 1.21
C SER A 229 0.60 7.76 2.18
N THR A 230 -0.57 7.12 2.13
CA THR A 230 -0.88 5.94 2.94
C THR A 230 0.03 4.76 2.59
N PHE A 231 0.25 4.47 1.31
CA PHE A 231 1.18 3.41 0.90
C PHE A 231 2.62 3.71 1.33
N LEU A 232 3.04 4.98 1.24
CA LEU A 232 4.37 5.40 1.68
C LEU A 232 4.52 5.26 3.20
N MET A 233 3.53 5.69 3.99
CA MET A 233 3.50 5.49 5.44
C MET A 233 3.63 4.00 5.78
N LEU A 234 2.76 3.15 5.24
CA LEU A 234 2.83 1.71 5.47
C LEU A 234 4.19 1.10 5.12
N SER A 235 4.99 1.73 4.26
CA SER A 235 6.32 1.25 3.88
C SER A 235 7.43 1.66 4.85
N ILE A 236 7.25 2.72 5.66
CA ILE A 236 8.27 3.22 6.60
C ILE A 236 8.70 2.15 7.61
N PRO A 237 7.81 1.49 8.38
CA PRO A 237 8.22 0.50 9.39
C PRO A 237 9.00 -0.67 8.78
N PHE A 238 8.65 -1.09 7.57
CA PHE A 238 9.34 -2.16 6.87
C PHE A 238 10.75 -1.77 6.41
N ALA A 239 10.97 -0.51 6.07
CA ALA A 239 12.30 0.01 5.78
C ALA A 239 13.20 -0.04 7.03
N PHE A 240 12.67 0.34 8.19
CA PHE A 240 13.38 0.24 9.49
C PHE A 240 13.59 -1.22 9.91
N TYR A 241 12.57 -2.09 9.81
CA TYR A 241 12.73 -3.52 10.09
C TYR A 241 13.87 -4.13 9.26
N ARG A 242 13.93 -3.82 7.97
CA ARG A 242 15.00 -4.27 7.08
C ARG A 242 16.35 -3.66 7.43
N GLY A 243 16.37 -2.50 8.05
CA GLY A 243 17.55 -1.80 8.58
C GLY A 243 18.36 -2.66 9.54
N ASN A 244 17.71 -3.54 10.32
CA ASN A 244 18.38 -4.48 11.20
C ASN A 244 19.35 -5.43 10.47
N LYS A 245 19.06 -5.74 9.21
CA LYS A 245 19.92 -6.59 8.35
C LYS A 245 20.82 -5.78 7.42
N LYS A 246 20.28 -4.66 6.89
CA LYS A 246 20.93 -3.81 5.91
C LYS A 246 20.74 -2.35 6.31
N SER A 247 21.73 -1.78 6.99
CA SER A 247 21.66 -0.43 7.59
C SER A 247 21.18 0.66 6.62
N TYR A 248 21.58 0.59 5.34
CA TYR A 248 21.14 1.55 4.34
C TYR A 248 19.63 1.55 4.08
N SER A 249 18.93 0.48 4.48
CA SER A 249 17.47 0.40 4.28
C SER A 249 16.71 1.48 5.06
N ILE A 250 17.27 1.99 6.16
CA ILE A 250 16.66 3.07 6.94
C ILE A 250 16.55 4.36 6.13
N MET A 251 17.49 4.61 5.22
CA MET A 251 17.44 5.78 4.34
C MET A 251 16.16 5.78 3.49
N PHE A 252 15.64 4.60 3.11
CA PHE A 252 14.36 4.51 2.43
C PHE A 252 13.19 4.98 3.29
N GLY A 253 13.22 4.75 4.61
CA GLY A 253 12.19 5.26 5.52
C GLY A 253 12.12 6.80 5.49
N PHE A 254 13.29 7.47 5.54
CA PHE A 254 13.36 8.93 5.39
C PHE A 254 12.97 9.40 3.99
N LEU A 255 13.39 8.68 2.95
CA LEU A 255 13.01 8.96 1.57
C LEU A 255 11.49 8.87 1.36
N PHE A 256 10.85 7.86 1.96
CA PHE A 256 9.38 7.71 1.89
C PHE A 256 8.68 8.85 2.61
N TYR A 257 9.18 9.27 3.78
CA TYR A 257 8.62 10.42 4.47
C TYR A 257 8.81 11.71 3.66
N PHE A 258 9.97 11.91 3.05
CA PHE A 258 10.19 13.04 2.14
C PHE A 258 9.20 13.03 0.96
N ALA A 259 8.96 11.87 0.37
CA ALA A 259 7.94 11.72 -0.67
C ALA A 259 6.52 12.03 -0.12
N ILE A 260 6.20 11.67 1.13
CA ILE A 260 4.94 12.04 1.78
C ILE A 260 4.80 13.56 1.87
N LEU A 261 5.85 14.29 2.24
CA LEU A 261 5.84 15.76 2.27
C LEU A 261 5.48 16.31 0.88
N LEU A 262 6.09 15.76 -0.18
CA LEU A 262 5.80 16.17 -1.56
C LEU A 262 4.35 15.87 -1.98
N THR A 263 3.67 14.89 -1.38
CA THR A 263 2.25 14.64 -1.70
C THR A 263 1.31 15.77 -1.27
N GLY A 264 1.72 16.62 -0.33
CA GLY A 264 0.85 17.65 0.25
C GLY A 264 -0.33 17.09 1.06
N SER A 265 -0.29 15.80 1.45
CA SER A 265 -1.29 15.17 2.31
C SER A 265 -1.13 15.61 3.76
N ARG A 266 -2.12 16.33 4.31
CA ARG A 266 -2.09 16.78 5.72
C ARG A 266 -2.04 15.60 6.71
N GLY A 267 -2.88 14.59 6.47
CA GLY A 267 -2.87 13.37 7.28
C GLY A 267 -1.56 12.62 7.17
N GLY A 268 -1.03 12.46 5.94
CA GLY A 268 0.28 11.85 5.71
C GLY A 268 1.42 12.57 6.41
N LEU A 269 1.40 13.92 6.42
CA LEU A 269 2.42 14.71 7.11
C LEU A 269 2.41 14.46 8.63
N VAL A 270 1.25 14.55 9.27
CA VAL A 270 1.14 14.41 10.73
C VAL A 270 1.41 12.97 11.16
N PHE A 271 0.68 12.01 10.58
CA PHE A 271 0.83 10.60 10.98
C PHE A 271 2.16 10.01 10.52
N GLY A 272 2.67 10.43 9.35
CA GLY A 272 3.97 9.99 8.86
C GLY A 272 5.13 10.44 9.74
N VAL A 273 5.10 11.67 10.31
CA VAL A 273 6.13 12.12 11.25
C VAL A 273 6.07 11.35 12.57
N ILE A 274 4.86 11.12 13.08
CA ILE A 274 4.67 10.32 14.31
C ILE A 274 5.22 8.91 14.10
N GLU A 275 4.87 8.27 13.00
CA GLU A 275 5.33 6.91 12.65
C GLU A 275 6.85 6.87 12.46
N LEU A 276 7.42 7.82 11.73
CA LEU A 276 8.87 7.92 11.55
C LEU A 276 9.60 8.06 12.88
N MET A 277 9.12 8.96 13.76
CA MET A 277 9.69 9.16 15.10
C MET A 277 9.59 7.86 15.94
N MET A 278 8.45 7.20 15.93
CA MET A 278 8.28 5.91 16.62
C MET A 278 9.27 4.86 16.09
N CYS A 279 9.41 4.75 14.77
CA CYS A 279 10.38 3.84 14.15
C CYS A 279 11.83 4.18 14.56
N CYS A 280 12.21 5.45 14.57
CA CYS A 280 13.52 5.89 15.03
C CYS A 280 13.77 5.53 16.50
N ILE A 281 12.81 5.80 17.38
CA ILE A 281 12.90 5.49 18.81
C ILE A 281 13.05 3.97 19.03
N LEU A 282 12.16 3.18 18.42
CA LEU A 282 12.22 1.73 18.55
C LEU A 282 13.52 1.17 18.03
N PHE A 283 13.98 1.65 16.89
CA PHE A 283 15.23 1.20 16.32
C PHE A 283 16.44 1.57 17.19
N PHE A 284 16.47 2.78 17.73
CA PHE A 284 17.49 3.23 18.67
C PHE A 284 17.52 2.41 19.96
N LEU A 285 16.36 2.01 20.46
CA LEU A 285 16.26 1.21 21.69
C LEU A 285 16.72 -0.24 21.49
N TYR A 286 16.39 -0.85 20.34
CA TYR A 286 16.63 -2.27 20.08
C TYR A 286 17.98 -2.59 19.43
N ASP A 287 18.50 -1.71 18.55
CA ASP A 287 19.79 -1.95 17.87
C ASP A 287 20.93 -1.20 18.58
N ARG A 288 21.53 -1.87 19.59
CA ARG A 288 22.63 -1.28 20.36
C ARG A 288 23.94 -1.10 19.59
N GLU A 289 24.21 -2.01 18.65
CA GLU A 289 25.50 -2.04 17.93
C GLU A 289 25.65 -0.88 16.94
N ARG A 290 24.54 -0.40 16.39
CA ARG A 290 24.54 0.59 15.30
C ARG A 290 24.08 1.99 15.72
N ARG A 291 23.86 2.22 17.01
CA ARG A 291 23.36 3.52 17.54
C ARG A 291 24.17 4.71 17.04
N PHE A 292 25.49 4.61 17.03
CA PHE A 292 26.36 5.70 16.58
C PHE A 292 26.20 5.99 15.09
N ALA A 293 26.05 4.96 14.25
CA ALA A 293 25.77 5.15 12.82
C ALA A 293 24.46 5.87 12.58
N TYR A 294 23.42 5.57 13.37
CA TYR A 294 22.10 6.22 13.26
C TYR A 294 22.13 7.66 13.77
N ILE A 295 22.83 7.93 14.86
CA ILE A 295 23.06 9.30 15.34
C ILE A 295 23.75 10.12 14.26
N ALA A 296 24.78 9.55 13.61
CA ALA A 296 25.47 10.21 12.53
C ALA A 296 24.56 10.46 11.31
N ILE A 297 23.77 9.48 10.89
CA ILE A 297 22.79 9.65 9.79
C ILE A 297 21.77 10.73 10.14
N LEU A 298 21.19 10.68 11.35
CA LEU A 298 20.22 11.66 11.81
C LEU A 298 20.84 13.07 11.86
N ALA A 299 22.06 13.18 12.39
CA ALA A 299 22.78 14.44 12.42
C ALA A 299 23.07 14.98 11.01
N CYS A 300 23.46 14.13 10.06
CA CYS A 300 23.64 14.53 8.65
C CYS A 300 22.32 15.03 8.03
N ILE A 301 21.20 14.35 8.30
CA ILE A 301 19.88 14.78 7.81
C ILE A 301 19.48 16.12 8.43
N CYS A 302 19.63 16.29 9.74
CA CYS A 302 19.35 17.56 10.42
C CYS A 302 20.25 18.70 9.89
N PHE A 303 21.51 18.42 9.66
CA PHE A 303 22.46 19.38 9.10
C PHE A 303 22.10 19.79 7.66
N ALA A 304 21.73 18.81 6.82
CA ALA A 304 21.25 19.09 5.47
C ALA A 304 19.96 19.93 5.50
N LEU A 305 19.00 19.61 6.38
CA LEU A 305 17.77 20.39 6.56
C LEU A 305 18.07 21.83 7.05
N MET A 306 19.08 22.03 7.90
CA MET A 306 19.49 23.37 8.33
C MET A 306 20.09 24.17 7.18
N ILE A 307 20.97 23.58 6.36
CA ILE A 307 21.58 24.25 5.21
C ILE A 307 20.50 24.66 4.19
N PHE A 308 19.58 23.75 3.89
CA PHE A 308 18.51 23.98 2.91
C PHE A 308 17.21 24.51 3.54
N SER A 309 17.26 25.02 4.76
CA SER A 309 16.05 25.40 5.51
C SER A 309 15.24 26.49 4.81
N ARG A 310 15.89 27.46 4.17
CA ARG A 310 15.20 28.55 3.45
C ARG A 310 14.48 28.03 2.22
N GLU A 311 15.16 27.25 1.41
CA GLU A 311 14.61 26.62 0.22
C GLU A 311 13.51 25.62 0.62
N PHE A 312 13.74 24.83 1.66
CA PHE A 312 12.79 23.90 2.22
C PHE A 312 11.52 24.64 2.70
N LEU A 313 11.65 25.68 3.51
CA LEU A 313 10.52 26.45 4.00
C LEU A 313 9.78 27.20 2.87
N SER A 314 10.49 27.71 1.86
CA SER A 314 9.86 28.35 0.71
C SER A 314 9.05 27.34 -0.12
N PHE A 315 9.54 26.12 -0.26
CA PHE A 315 8.90 25.06 -1.03
C PHE A 315 7.73 24.41 -0.26
N PHE A 316 7.89 24.16 1.05
CA PHE A 316 6.88 23.51 1.87
C PHE A 316 5.99 24.48 2.66
N GLY A 317 6.25 25.79 2.62
CA GLY A 317 5.50 26.81 3.35
C GLY A 317 4.00 26.70 3.15
N TYR A 318 3.56 26.53 1.92
CA TYR A 318 2.14 26.33 1.61
C TYR A 318 1.52 25.10 2.30
N THR A 319 2.26 24.00 2.42
CA THR A 319 1.77 22.79 3.12
C THR A 319 1.66 23.03 4.63
N PHE A 320 2.64 23.72 5.21
CA PHE A 320 2.62 24.08 6.61
C PHE A 320 1.53 25.11 6.91
N ASP A 321 1.33 26.12 6.08
CA ASP A 321 0.26 27.12 6.23
C ASP A 321 -1.12 26.48 6.16
N ARG A 322 -1.32 25.52 5.25
CA ARG A 322 -2.56 24.74 5.19
C ARG A 322 -2.78 23.86 6.41
N LEU A 323 -1.72 23.31 6.98
CA LEU A 323 -1.80 22.51 8.22
C LEU A 323 -2.16 23.42 9.38
N MET A 324 -1.46 24.55 9.54
CA MET A 324 -1.72 25.52 10.60
C MET A 324 -3.12 26.12 10.49
N SER A 325 -3.59 26.45 9.30
CA SER A 325 -4.97 26.93 9.09
C SER A 325 -6.02 25.88 9.47
N ALA A 326 -5.74 24.59 9.21
CA ALA A 326 -6.64 23.52 9.62
C ALA A 326 -6.66 23.31 11.15
N ILE A 327 -5.50 23.40 11.81
CA ILE A 327 -5.39 23.33 13.27
C ILE A 327 -6.12 24.52 13.90
N ASN A 328 -5.87 25.72 13.42
CA ASN A 328 -6.53 26.93 13.91
C ASN A 328 -8.05 26.88 13.69
N GLY A 329 -8.52 26.40 12.54
CA GLY A 329 -9.95 26.22 12.27
C GLY A 329 -10.62 25.24 13.23
N VAL A 330 -9.92 24.16 13.63
CA VAL A 330 -10.42 23.22 14.64
C VAL A 330 -10.43 23.84 16.03
N LEU A 331 -9.41 24.62 16.40
CA LEU A 331 -9.31 25.27 17.71
C LEU A 331 -10.32 26.41 17.88
N VAL A 332 -10.66 27.13 16.81
CA VAL A 332 -11.60 28.25 16.82
C VAL A 332 -13.05 27.79 16.61
N GLY A 333 -13.29 26.52 16.36
CA GLY A 333 -14.65 25.96 16.17
C GLY A 333 -15.32 26.38 14.86
N GLU A 334 -14.60 27.02 13.94
CA GLU A 334 -15.11 27.32 12.60
C GLU A 334 -15.11 26.04 11.75
N GLN A 335 -16.24 25.33 11.78
CA GLN A 335 -16.55 24.35 10.74
C GLN A 335 -16.73 25.06 9.39
N LYS A 336 -15.63 25.28 8.68
CA LYS A 336 -15.74 25.52 7.24
C LYS A 336 -16.10 24.20 6.60
N GLU A 337 -17.38 24.09 6.23
CA GLU A 337 -17.93 23.01 5.42
C GLU A 337 -16.97 22.68 4.27
N GLY A 338 -16.63 21.39 4.18
CA GLY A 338 -15.75 20.89 3.13
C GLY A 338 -16.40 21.05 1.75
N ARG A 339 -15.72 21.77 0.92
CA ARG A 339 -15.89 21.71 -0.55
C ARG A 339 -14.94 20.70 -1.14
#